data_83dd820460d77af3b269b5d3392ec03a
#
_entry.id   83dd820460d77af3b269b5d3392ec03a
#
_cell.length_a   1.000
_cell.length_b   1.000
_cell.length_c   1.000
_cell.angle_alpha   90.00
_cell.angle_beta   90.00
_cell.angle_gamma   90.00
#
_symmetry.space_group_name_H-M   'P 1'
#
loop_
_entity.id
_entity.type
_entity.pdbx_description
1 polymer ?
#
loop_
_entity_poly.entity_id
_entity_poly.type
_entity_poly.pdbx_seq_one_letter_code
_entity_poly.pdbx_strand_id
1 'polypeptide(L)'
;MRLLRHVILAGVLAIVVGSVVSGQQPQRPATQDDLLAEIRGLRADLNRIAQNTVRVQLVTARLTVQEGRLSTLSQQLNNVRQQLAQSQLTLAPFTLQLKQAQDSNSEVLAPLRKMAEEVQKRDGELRTQEAELERLITSEENRWMDFNSRLEEIERALPAAPAR
;
A
#
# COMPACT_ATOMS: atom_id res chain seq x y z
N MET A 1 4.62 -16.82 5.71
CA MET A 1 3.63 -15.77 5.40
C MET A 1 3.04 -15.81 3.97
N ARG A 2 3.14 -16.90 3.23
CA ARG A 2 2.56 -17.01 1.86
C ARG A 2 1.20 -17.71 1.81
N LEU A 3 0.73 -18.33 2.87
CA LEU A 3 -0.53 -19.08 2.93
C LEU A 3 -1.78 -18.25 3.26
N LEU A 4 -1.62 -17.04 3.79
CA LEU A 4 -2.76 -16.18 4.17
C LEU A 4 -3.37 -15.41 2.98
N ARG A 5 -2.66 -15.31 1.85
CA ARG A 5 -3.12 -14.56 0.66
C ARG A 5 -4.15 -15.31 -0.19
N HIS A 6 -4.27 -16.62 -0.06
CA HIS A 6 -5.16 -17.42 -0.92
C HIS A 6 -6.55 -17.68 -0.33
N VAL A 7 -6.77 -17.34 0.94
CA VAL A 7 -8.05 -17.57 1.63
C VAL A 7 -9.07 -16.45 1.37
N ILE A 8 -8.62 -15.26 1.02
CA ILE A 8 -9.52 -14.10 0.82
C ILE A 8 -10.16 -14.11 -0.59
N LEU A 9 -9.55 -14.77 -1.57
CA LEU A 9 -10.06 -14.78 -2.95
C LEU A 9 -11.14 -15.85 -3.22
N ALA A 10 -11.30 -16.82 -2.34
CA ALA A 10 -12.27 -17.92 -2.50
C ALA A 10 -13.66 -17.64 -1.89
N GLY A 11 -13.82 -16.55 -1.15
CA GLY A 11 -15.05 -16.24 -0.40
C GLY A 11 -16.16 -15.55 -1.20
N VAL A 12 -15.90 -15.07 -2.41
CA VAL A 12 -16.85 -14.19 -3.14
C VAL A 12 -17.72 -14.92 -4.16
N LEU A 13 -17.46 -16.20 -4.46
CA LEU A 13 -18.14 -16.88 -5.57
C LEU A 13 -19.22 -17.91 -5.16
N ALA A 14 -19.66 -18.00 -3.94
CA ALA A 14 -20.53 -19.10 -3.48
C ALA A 14 -21.90 -18.70 -2.89
N ILE A 15 -22.50 -17.57 -3.27
CA ILE A 15 -23.87 -17.24 -2.82
C ILE A 15 -24.74 -16.85 -4.01
N VAL A 16 -25.05 -17.79 -4.88
CA VAL A 16 -26.21 -17.70 -5.77
C VAL A 16 -26.68 -19.11 -6.12
N VAL A 17 -27.31 -19.85 -5.20
CA VAL A 17 -28.33 -20.86 -5.54
C VAL A 17 -29.05 -21.28 -4.26
N GLY A 18 -30.34 -21.07 -4.21
CA GLY A 18 -31.23 -21.87 -3.39
C GLY A 18 -32.04 -21.10 -2.36
N SER A 19 -33.28 -20.77 -2.70
CA SER A 19 -34.44 -21.09 -1.89
C SER A 19 -35.70 -20.48 -2.50
N VAL A 20 -36.38 -21.27 -3.28
CA VAL A 20 -37.82 -21.08 -3.58
C VAL A 20 -38.57 -22.09 -2.71
N VAL A 21 -39.22 -21.68 -1.66
CA VAL A 21 -40.41 -22.38 -1.11
C VAL A 21 -41.22 -21.43 -0.23
N SER A 22 -42.41 -21.10 -0.71
CA SER A 22 -43.69 -21.16 0.01
C SER A 22 -44.16 -19.96 0.81
N GLY A 23 -45.02 -19.26 0.22
CA GLY A 23 -46.05 -18.42 0.83
C GLY A 23 -47.06 -18.04 -0.24
N GLN A 24 -47.99 -18.94 -0.56
CA GLN A 24 -49.13 -18.61 -1.44
C GLN A 24 -50.04 -17.61 -0.71
N GLN A 25 -49.66 -16.33 -0.77
CA GLN A 25 -50.64 -15.25 -0.68
C GLN A 25 -51.39 -15.20 -2.01
N PRO A 26 -52.73 -14.97 -2.01
CA PRO A 26 -53.49 -14.83 -3.24
C PRO A 26 -52.86 -13.70 -4.08
N GLN A 27 -52.13 -14.10 -5.11
CA GLN A 27 -51.55 -13.16 -6.05
C GLN A 27 -52.68 -12.41 -6.75
N ARG A 28 -52.88 -11.14 -6.37
CA ARG A 28 -53.58 -10.22 -7.27
C ARG A 28 -52.85 -10.25 -8.59
N PRO A 29 -53.55 -10.37 -9.75
CA PRO A 29 -52.90 -10.32 -11.03
C PRO A 29 -52.11 -9.02 -11.09
N ALA A 30 -50.76 -9.16 -11.23
CA ALA A 30 -49.86 -8.01 -11.34
C ALA A 30 -50.33 -7.15 -12.53
N THR A 31 -50.69 -5.93 -12.28
CA THR A 31 -51.10 -5.00 -13.33
C THR A 31 -49.86 -4.64 -14.19
N GLN A 32 -50.09 -4.27 -15.44
CA GLN A 32 -48.98 -3.82 -16.33
C GLN A 32 -48.18 -2.68 -15.68
N ASP A 33 -48.81 -1.83 -14.89
CA ASP A 33 -48.19 -0.72 -14.18
C ASP A 33 -47.27 -1.22 -13.06
N ASP A 34 -47.65 -2.30 -12.33
CA ASP A 34 -46.81 -2.92 -11.31
C ASP A 34 -45.50 -3.50 -11.92
N LEU A 35 -45.65 -4.21 -13.07
CA LEU A 35 -44.51 -4.73 -13.81
C LEU A 35 -43.58 -3.62 -14.34
N LEU A 36 -44.15 -2.54 -14.83
CA LEU A 36 -43.36 -1.36 -15.28
C LEU A 36 -42.65 -0.68 -14.13
N ALA A 37 -43.28 -0.60 -12.96
CA ALA A 37 -42.65 -0.05 -11.75
C ALA A 37 -41.49 -0.94 -11.29
N GLU A 38 -41.65 -2.25 -11.29
CA GLU A 38 -40.61 -3.22 -10.93
C GLU A 38 -39.42 -3.19 -11.92
N ILE A 39 -39.69 -3.12 -13.23
CA ILE A 39 -38.64 -2.98 -14.25
C ILE A 39 -37.88 -1.66 -14.08
N ARG A 40 -38.53 -0.55 -13.74
CA ARG A 40 -37.87 0.73 -13.47
C ARG A 40 -37.00 0.63 -12.20
N GLY A 41 -37.49 -0.03 -11.16
CA GLY A 41 -36.75 -0.31 -9.93
C GLY A 41 -35.49 -1.13 -10.21
N LEU A 42 -35.62 -2.25 -10.90
CA LEU A 42 -34.49 -3.11 -11.30
C LEU A 42 -33.46 -2.36 -12.14
N ARG A 43 -33.91 -1.52 -13.08
CA ARG A 43 -33.01 -0.70 -13.90
C ARG A 43 -32.25 0.32 -13.05
N ALA A 44 -32.90 0.95 -12.08
CA ALA A 44 -32.24 1.88 -11.16
C ALA A 44 -31.21 1.17 -10.28
N ASP A 45 -31.53 -0.03 -9.80
CA ASP A 45 -30.62 -0.85 -8.99
C ASP A 45 -29.42 -1.34 -9.79
N LEU A 46 -29.63 -1.80 -11.03
CA LEU A 46 -28.55 -2.18 -11.92
C LEU A 46 -27.59 -1.00 -12.21
N ASN A 47 -28.14 0.19 -12.43
CA ASN A 47 -27.31 1.38 -12.62
C ASN A 47 -26.51 1.73 -11.37
N ARG A 48 -27.10 1.60 -10.17
CA ARG A 48 -26.42 1.82 -8.89
C ARG A 48 -25.29 0.80 -8.69
N ILE A 49 -25.57 -0.48 -8.94
CA ILE A 49 -24.58 -1.56 -8.84
C ILE A 49 -23.43 -1.31 -9.81
N ALA A 50 -23.71 -0.97 -11.06
CA ALA A 50 -22.69 -0.68 -12.06
C ALA A 50 -21.78 0.49 -11.64
N GLN A 51 -22.36 1.59 -11.14
CA GLN A 51 -21.60 2.74 -10.65
C GLN A 51 -20.72 2.38 -9.44
N ASN A 52 -21.25 1.60 -8.49
CA ASN A 52 -20.50 1.17 -7.32
C ASN A 52 -19.35 0.23 -7.69
N THR A 53 -19.59 -0.70 -8.63
CA THR A 53 -18.56 -1.61 -9.14
C THR A 53 -17.39 -0.84 -9.76
N VAL A 54 -17.65 0.16 -10.58
CA VAL A 54 -16.61 1.00 -11.18
C VAL A 54 -15.81 1.76 -10.09
N ARG A 55 -16.50 2.30 -9.08
CA ARG A 55 -15.83 2.99 -7.96
C ARG A 55 -14.91 2.05 -7.19
N VAL A 56 -15.41 0.87 -6.83
CA VAL A 56 -14.60 -0.15 -6.11
C VAL A 56 -13.39 -0.56 -6.94
N GLN A 57 -13.57 -0.84 -8.23
CA GLN A 57 -12.46 -1.18 -9.12
C GLN A 57 -11.40 -0.07 -9.18
N LEU A 58 -11.83 1.20 -9.28
CA LEU A 58 -10.92 2.34 -9.32
C LEU A 58 -10.11 2.48 -8.02
N VAL A 59 -10.76 2.32 -6.87
CA VAL A 59 -10.10 2.42 -5.57
C VAL A 59 -9.14 1.25 -5.37
N THR A 60 -9.56 0.03 -5.73
CA THR A 60 -8.68 -1.16 -5.67
C THR A 60 -7.45 -0.98 -6.57
N ALA A 61 -7.62 -0.49 -7.79
CA ALA A 61 -6.50 -0.22 -8.69
C ALA A 61 -5.53 0.83 -8.09
N ARG A 62 -6.05 1.88 -7.46
CA ARG A 62 -5.22 2.89 -6.77
C ARG A 62 -4.48 2.30 -5.58
N LEU A 63 -5.12 1.45 -4.77
CA LEU A 63 -4.45 0.76 -3.67
C LEU A 63 -3.31 -0.12 -4.15
N THR A 64 -3.51 -0.90 -5.21
CA THR A 64 -2.45 -1.75 -5.78
C THR A 64 -1.24 -0.91 -6.25
N VAL A 65 -1.49 0.23 -6.90
CA VAL A 65 -0.42 1.15 -7.29
C VAL A 65 0.30 1.72 -6.07
N GLN A 66 -0.44 2.07 -5.03
CA GLN A 66 0.11 2.63 -3.79
C GLN A 66 0.97 1.60 -3.04
N GLU A 67 0.51 0.35 -2.93
CA GLU A 67 1.29 -0.75 -2.35
C GLU A 67 2.59 -1.00 -3.13
N GLY A 68 2.53 -0.94 -4.45
CA GLY A 68 3.72 -1.05 -5.30
C GLY A 68 4.73 0.07 -5.04
N ARG A 69 4.28 1.31 -4.86
CA ARG A 69 5.14 2.46 -4.52
C ARG A 69 5.76 2.30 -3.14
N LEU A 70 4.99 1.94 -2.13
CA LEU A 70 5.50 1.71 -0.77
C LEU A 70 6.54 0.59 -0.75
N SER A 71 6.29 -0.50 -1.46
CA SER A 71 7.25 -1.61 -1.60
C SER A 71 8.58 -1.13 -2.23
N THR A 72 8.49 -0.34 -3.30
CA THR A 72 9.67 0.21 -3.99
C THR A 72 10.47 1.15 -3.08
N LEU A 73 9.80 2.08 -2.40
CA LEU A 73 10.44 3.01 -1.47
C LEU A 73 11.10 2.28 -0.29
N SER A 74 10.45 1.25 0.26
CA SER A 74 10.99 0.42 1.33
C SER A 74 12.24 -0.35 0.89
N GLN A 75 12.28 -0.85 -0.35
CA GLN A 75 13.47 -1.47 -0.90
C GLN A 75 14.61 -0.48 -1.07
N GLN A 76 14.34 0.74 -1.56
CA GLN A 76 15.33 1.80 -1.69
C GLN A 76 15.88 2.19 -0.32
N LEU A 77 15.04 2.36 0.68
CA LEU A 77 15.45 2.66 2.05
C LEU A 77 16.37 1.58 2.62
N ASN A 78 16.01 0.30 2.43
CA ASN A 78 16.86 -0.82 2.86
C ASN A 78 18.23 -0.81 2.17
N ASN A 79 18.27 -0.50 0.87
CA ASN A 79 19.53 -0.38 0.13
C ASN A 79 20.41 0.77 0.66
N VAL A 80 19.82 1.92 0.95
CA VAL A 80 20.55 3.07 1.52
C VAL A 80 21.09 2.72 2.91
N ARG A 81 20.29 2.06 3.76
CA ARG A 81 20.73 1.59 5.10
C ARG A 81 21.88 0.58 5.02
N GLN A 82 21.85 -0.32 4.05
CA GLN A 82 22.97 -1.25 3.82
C GLN A 82 24.22 -0.51 3.40
N GLN A 83 24.11 0.48 2.50
CA GLN A 83 25.25 1.31 2.08
C GLN A 83 25.80 2.12 3.26
N LEU A 84 24.94 2.68 4.14
CA LEU A 84 25.36 3.36 5.37
C LEU A 84 26.12 2.43 6.30
N ALA A 85 25.61 1.23 6.54
CA ALA A 85 26.28 0.24 7.37
C ALA A 85 27.68 -0.12 6.80
N GLN A 86 27.76 -0.29 5.48
CA GLN A 86 29.04 -0.58 4.81
C GLN A 86 30.00 0.59 4.85
N SER A 87 29.51 1.83 4.69
CA SER A 87 30.29 3.06 4.85
C SER A 87 30.89 3.17 6.24
N GLN A 88 30.12 2.90 7.30
CA GLN A 88 30.58 2.91 8.69
C GLN A 88 31.67 1.87 8.95
N LEU A 89 31.50 0.65 8.41
CA LEU A 89 32.53 -0.39 8.48
C LEU A 89 33.84 0.02 7.79
N THR A 90 33.73 0.79 6.70
CA THR A 90 34.90 1.30 5.99
C THR A 90 35.56 2.46 6.71
N LEU A 91 34.80 3.32 7.39
CA LEU A 91 35.34 4.45 8.18
C LEU A 91 36.10 4.01 9.43
N ALA A 92 35.67 2.93 10.07
CA ALA A 92 36.26 2.47 11.34
C ALA A 92 37.80 2.25 11.26
N PRO A 93 38.34 1.52 10.26
CA PRO A 93 39.80 1.33 10.15
C PRO A 93 40.55 2.64 9.85
N PHE A 94 39.98 3.54 9.04
CA PHE A 94 40.60 4.83 8.75
C PHE A 94 40.72 5.72 9.99
N THR A 95 39.70 5.74 10.84
CA THR A 95 39.72 6.52 12.08
C THR A 95 40.75 5.97 13.08
N LEU A 96 40.92 4.64 13.14
CA LEU A 96 41.98 4.00 13.96
C LEU A 96 43.37 4.33 13.41
N GLN A 97 43.59 4.20 12.11
CA GLN A 97 44.86 4.51 11.48
C GLN A 97 45.24 6.00 11.63
N LEU A 98 44.27 6.91 11.50
CA LEU A 98 44.49 8.34 11.72
C LEU A 98 44.85 8.63 13.16
N LYS A 99 44.26 7.99 14.15
CA LYS A 99 44.68 8.13 15.57
C LYS A 99 46.10 7.62 15.82
N GLN A 100 46.44 6.46 15.29
CA GLN A 100 47.78 5.87 15.44
C GLN A 100 48.86 6.68 14.71
N ALA A 101 48.53 7.27 13.55
CA ALA A 101 49.47 8.06 12.76
C ALA A 101 49.63 9.49 13.27
N GLN A 102 48.74 10.01 14.12
CA GLN A 102 48.86 11.32 14.75
C GLN A 102 50.10 11.40 15.64
N ASP A 103 50.56 10.27 16.19
CA ASP A 103 51.77 10.16 17.02
C ASP A 103 53.06 10.03 16.16
N SER A 104 52.92 9.77 14.89
CA SER A 104 53.99 9.58 13.93
C SER A 104 53.87 10.64 12.84
N ASN A 105 54.85 11.52 12.72
CA ASN A 105 54.87 12.61 11.71
C ASN A 105 55.01 12.05 10.27
N SER A 106 53.96 11.34 9.84
CA SER A 106 53.97 10.48 8.65
C SER A 106 53.36 11.19 7.45
N GLU A 107 54.05 11.18 6.35
CA GLU A 107 53.66 11.67 5.02
C GLU A 107 52.37 10.99 4.49
N VAL A 108 51.98 9.88 5.10
CA VAL A 108 50.75 9.08 4.82
C VAL A 108 49.49 9.70 5.39
N LEU A 109 49.59 10.68 6.30
CA LEU A 109 48.43 11.29 6.98
C LEU A 109 47.49 12.07 6.05
N ALA A 110 48.07 12.80 5.08
CA ALA A 110 47.27 13.63 4.18
C ALA A 110 46.32 12.81 3.26
N PRO A 111 46.77 11.74 2.61
CA PRO A 111 45.88 10.90 1.80
C PRO A 111 44.84 10.15 2.66
N LEU A 112 45.22 9.69 3.85
CA LEU A 112 44.25 9.03 4.77
C LEU A 112 43.16 9.98 5.21
N ARG A 113 43.49 11.24 5.56
CA ARG A 113 42.50 12.26 5.90
C ARG A 113 41.52 12.49 4.76
N LYS A 114 42.07 12.68 3.53
CA LYS A 114 41.23 12.88 2.35
C LYS A 114 40.27 11.72 2.10
N MET A 115 40.74 10.47 2.23
CA MET A 115 39.87 9.31 2.12
C MET A 115 38.80 9.28 3.19
N ALA A 116 39.14 9.57 4.44
CA ALA A 116 38.16 9.62 5.54
C ALA A 116 37.10 10.72 5.32
N GLU A 117 37.51 11.89 4.85
CA GLU A 117 36.61 13.00 4.51
C GLU A 117 35.65 12.63 3.36
N GLU A 118 36.14 11.95 2.31
CA GLU A 118 35.31 11.49 1.20
C GLU A 118 34.26 10.48 1.67
N VAL A 119 34.65 9.51 2.51
CA VAL A 119 33.71 8.54 3.06
C VAL A 119 32.70 9.23 3.98
N GLN A 120 33.15 10.18 4.81
CA GLN A 120 32.27 10.94 5.70
C GLN A 120 31.28 11.81 4.92
N LYS A 121 31.70 12.43 3.84
CA LYS A 121 30.82 13.19 2.95
C LYS A 121 29.76 12.29 2.34
N ARG A 122 30.16 11.12 1.82
CA ARG A 122 29.22 10.13 1.27
C ARG A 122 28.23 9.62 2.34
N ASP A 123 28.68 9.41 3.56
CA ASP A 123 27.83 9.05 4.70
C ASP A 123 26.75 10.13 4.95
N GLY A 124 27.14 11.40 4.91
CA GLY A 124 26.21 12.53 5.02
C GLY A 124 25.17 12.57 3.89
N GLU A 125 25.58 12.30 2.65
CA GLU A 125 24.68 12.23 1.49
C GLU A 125 23.69 11.05 1.64
N LEU A 126 24.15 9.88 2.06
CA LEU A 126 23.30 8.71 2.29
C LEU A 126 22.29 8.94 3.42
N ARG A 127 22.67 9.61 4.52
CA ARG A 127 21.74 9.98 5.59
C ARG A 127 20.66 10.94 5.13
N THR A 128 21.04 11.89 4.25
CA THR A 128 20.06 12.79 3.65
C THR A 128 19.07 12.03 2.77
N GLN A 129 19.54 11.06 1.99
CA GLN A 129 18.68 10.19 1.19
C GLN A 129 17.78 9.30 2.07
N GLU A 130 18.30 8.75 3.17
CA GLU A 130 17.51 7.98 4.13
C GLU A 130 16.35 8.81 4.68
N ALA A 131 16.63 10.02 5.17
CA ALA A 131 15.61 10.91 5.72
C ALA A 131 14.54 11.29 4.69
N GLU A 132 14.93 11.53 3.44
CA GLU A 132 13.99 11.83 2.36
C GLU A 132 13.11 10.61 2.03
N LEU A 133 13.67 9.41 1.95
CA LEU A 133 12.92 8.18 1.72
C LEU A 133 11.94 7.89 2.84
N GLU A 134 12.33 8.07 4.10
CA GLU A 134 11.44 7.93 5.27
C GLU A 134 10.26 8.92 5.20
N ARG A 135 10.54 10.16 4.83
CA ARG A 135 9.50 11.18 4.64
C ARG A 135 8.53 10.81 3.51
N LEU A 136 9.07 10.29 2.38
CA LEU A 136 8.23 9.84 1.27
C LEU A 136 7.37 8.64 1.67
N ILE A 137 7.92 7.66 2.38
CA ILE A 137 7.17 6.50 2.89
C ILE A 137 6.03 6.98 3.78
N THR A 138 6.29 7.84 4.76
CA THR A 138 5.25 8.39 5.65
C THR A 138 4.16 9.11 4.86
N SER A 139 4.53 9.88 3.83
CA SER A 139 3.56 10.55 2.96
C SER A 139 2.68 9.55 2.19
N GLU A 140 3.28 8.47 1.67
CA GLU A 140 2.53 7.46 0.92
C GLU A 140 1.67 6.58 1.85
N GLU A 141 2.11 6.30 3.07
CA GLU A 141 1.31 5.63 4.11
C GLU A 141 0.07 6.44 4.49
N ASN A 142 0.22 7.75 4.67
CA ASN A 142 -0.92 8.65 4.93
C ASN A 142 -1.93 8.63 3.77
N ARG A 143 -1.47 8.62 2.52
CA ARG A 143 -2.34 8.48 1.35
C ARG A 143 -3.05 7.13 1.33
N TRP A 144 -2.36 6.07 1.69
CA TRP A 144 -2.94 4.74 1.78
C TRP A 144 -4.06 4.68 2.82
N MET A 145 -3.84 5.28 4.00
CA MET A 145 -4.86 5.38 5.05
C MET A 145 -6.09 6.16 4.58
N ASP A 146 -5.90 7.29 3.86
CA ASP A 146 -7.00 8.07 3.29
C ASP A 146 -7.82 7.24 2.26
N PHE A 147 -7.16 6.48 1.39
CA PHE A 147 -7.85 5.60 0.45
C PHE A 147 -8.60 4.47 1.15
N ASN A 148 -8.02 3.86 2.18
CA ASN A 148 -8.66 2.80 2.95
C ASN A 148 -9.91 3.33 3.68
N SER A 149 -9.81 4.50 4.28
CA SER A 149 -10.96 5.17 4.92
C SER A 149 -12.11 5.42 3.94
N ARG A 150 -11.79 5.86 2.72
CA ARG A 150 -12.81 6.05 1.66
C ARG A 150 -13.45 4.75 1.21
N LEU A 151 -12.68 3.66 1.18
CA LEU A 151 -13.24 2.32 0.91
C LEU A 151 -14.25 1.93 1.97
N GLU A 152 -13.92 2.08 3.24
CA GLU A 152 -14.82 1.80 4.35
C GLU A 152 -16.10 2.64 4.31
N GLU A 153 -16.01 3.91 3.87
CA GLU A 153 -17.17 4.76 3.65
C GLU A 153 -18.06 4.22 2.53
N ILE A 154 -17.45 3.77 1.42
CA ILE A 154 -18.19 3.17 0.30
C ILE A 154 -18.86 1.86 0.75
N GLU A 155 -18.16 1.03 1.50
CA GLU A 155 -18.71 -0.22 2.04
C GLU A 155 -19.90 0.04 2.96
N ARG A 156 -19.80 1.03 3.85
CA ARG A 156 -20.91 1.42 4.76
C ARG A 156 -22.10 2.02 4.00
N ALA A 157 -21.87 2.67 2.87
CA ALA A 157 -22.93 3.22 2.02
C ALA A 157 -23.60 2.18 1.12
N LEU A 158 -23.04 0.97 1.00
CA LEU A 158 -23.68 -0.14 0.29
C LEU A 158 -24.83 -0.65 1.15
N PRO A 159 -26.08 -0.73 0.62
CA PRO A 159 -27.18 -1.29 1.36
C PRO A 159 -26.84 -2.74 1.74
N ALA A 160 -26.99 -3.06 3.03
CA ALA A 160 -26.86 -4.43 3.48
C ALA A 160 -27.75 -5.31 2.59
N ALA A 161 -27.17 -6.38 2.03
CA ALA A 161 -27.94 -7.33 1.25
C ALA A 161 -29.14 -7.77 2.10
N PRO A 162 -30.37 -7.76 1.54
CA PRO A 162 -31.55 -8.17 2.31
C PRO A 162 -31.28 -9.58 2.86
N ALA A 163 -31.34 -9.72 4.18
CA ALA A 163 -31.27 -11.00 4.84
C ALA A 163 -32.41 -11.87 4.27
N ARG A 164 -32.06 -12.93 3.56
CA ARG A 164 -32.98 -13.93 3.02
C ARG A 164 -33.29 -14.96 4.05
#